data_9bd8510ae82c260b42d0c2d9f1edc9ec
#
_entry.id   9bd8510ae82c260b42d0c2d9f1edc9ec
#
_cell.length_a   1.000
_cell.length_b   1.000
_cell.length_c   1.000
_cell.angle_alpha   90.00
_cell.angle_beta   90.00
_cell.angle_gamma   90.00
#
_symmetry.space_group_name_H-M   'P 1'
#
loop_
_entity.id
_entity.type
_entity.pdbx_description
1 polymer ?
#
loop_
_entity_poly.entity_id
_entity_poly.type
_entity_poly.pdbx_seq_one_letter_code
_entity_poly.pdbx_strand_id
1 'polypeptide(L)'
;NEDEFKIYLENYDLDIQRIYEKINIENAWNQLIYKKYKDQIIINKEKLRDKLSNKKNEIIKYNISEIFFSAKNNDEYENKLNVIKKNIIKDGFDKTALLYSESDTSKNSGSLGWINENQLSKQFNKELMLLEVGENSKPINIPGGIIILKINEIQKELKEINIDEELNKVSIYETNR
;
A
#
# COMPACT_ATOMS: atom_id res chain seq x y z
N ASN A 1 -10.15 7.16 -19.09
CA ASN A 1 -10.98 8.36 -19.28
C ASN A 1 -12.46 8.01 -19.07
N GLU A 2 -13.38 8.97 -19.18
CA GLU A 2 -14.82 8.76 -18.92
C GLU A 2 -15.45 7.76 -19.91
N ASP A 3 -15.00 7.78 -21.15
CA ASP A 3 -15.52 6.88 -22.19
C ASP A 3 -15.07 5.43 -21.98
N GLU A 4 -13.83 5.21 -21.56
CA GLU A 4 -13.32 3.87 -21.19
C GLU A 4 -14.09 3.30 -20.00
N PHE A 5 -14.47 4.16 -19.05
CA PHE A 5 -15.26 3.75 -17.90
C PHE A 5 -16.68 3.38 -18.30
N LYS A 6 -17.31 4.10 -19.21
CA LYS A 6 -18.62 3.74 -19.78
C LYS A 6 -18.60 2.38 -20.49
N ILE A 7 -17.60 2.17 -21.35
CA ILE A 7 -17.42 0.89 -22.06
C ILE A 7 -17.19 -0.26 -21.06
N TYR A 8 -16.40 0.00 -20.00
CA TYR A 8 -16.20 -0.99 -18.94
C TYR A 8 -17.51 -1.39 -18.26
N LEU A 9 -18.36 -0.42 -17.90
CA LEU A 9 -19.65 -0.67 -17.28
C LEU A 9 -20.61 -1.45 -18.18
N GLU A 10 -20.68 -1.10 -19.48
CA GLU A 10 -21.48 -1.79 -20.48
C GLU A 10 -21.10 -3.26 -20.63
N ASN A 11 -19.81 -3.60 -20.55
CA ASN A 11 -19.33 -4.98 -20.58
C ASN A 11 -19.80 -5.84 -19.39
N TYR A 12 -20.22 -5.21 -18.30
CA TYR A 12 -20.79 -5.88 -17.11
C TYR A 12 -22.30 -5.69 -16.97
N ASP A 13 -22.98 -5.22 -18.02
CA ASP A 13 -24.42 -4.93 -17.99
C ASP A 13 -24.82 -3.92 -16.89
N LEU A 14 -23.93 -2.96 -16.62
CA LEU A 14 -24.11 -1.91 -15.61
C LEU A 14 -24.47 -0.59 -16.27
N ASP A 15 -25.64 -0.06 -15.90
CA ASP A 15 -26.10 1.25 -16.35
C ASP A 15 -25.50 2.36 -15.50
N ILE A 16 -24.74 3.24 -16.14
CA ILE A 16 -24.09 4.39 -15.48
C ILE A 16 -25.12 5.34 -14.83
N GLN A 17 -26.30 5.49 -15.41
CA GLN A 17 -27.36 6.35 -14.86
C GLN A 17 -27.87 5.79 -13.52
N ARG A 18 -28.08 4.49 -13.44
CA ARG A 18 -28.47 3.82 -12.19
C ARG A 18 -27.41 3.94 -11.10
N ILE A 19 -26.13 3.93 -11.48
CA ILE A 19 -25.03 4.12 -10.54
C ILE A 19 -25.06 5.57 -10.01
N TYR A 20 -25.21 6.56 -10.86
CA TYR A 20 -25.34 7.97 -10.44
C TYR A 20 -26.57 8.21 -9.58
N GLU A 21 -27.72 7.64 -9.94
CA GLU A 21 -28.94 7.74 -9.12
C GLU A 21 -28.72 7.16 -7.74
N LYS A 22 -28.12 5.98 -7.65
CA LYS A 22 -27.81 5.33 -6.36
C LYS A 22 -26.87 6.17 -5.51
N ILE A 23 -25.79 6.68 -6.08
CA ILE A 23 -24.85 7.57 -5.39
C ILE A 23 -25.53 8.84 -4.91
N ASN A 24 -26.40 9.46 -5.73
CA ASN A 24 -27.12 10.66 -5.37
C ASN A 24 -28.12 10.41 -4.24
N ILE A 25 -28.82 9.28 -4.27
CA ILE A 25 -29.76 8.88 -3.20
C ILE A 25 -28.98 8.64 -1.90
N GLU A 26 -27.87 7.91 -1.93
CA GLU A 26 -27.01 7.67 -0.77
C GLU A 26 -26.45 8.98 -0.19
N ASN A 27 -25.99 9.89 -1.04
CA ASN A 27 -25.51 11.20 -0.60
C ASN A 27 -26.61 12.05 0.03
N ALA A 28 -27.80 12.09 -0.58
CA ALA A 28 -28.96 12.81 -0.05
C ALA A 28 -29.42 12.24 1.29
N TRP A 29 -29.43 10.90 1.40
CA TRP A 29 -29.74 10.21 2.65
C TRP A 29 -28.73 10.53 3.74
N ASN A 30 -27.45 10.45 3.44
CA ASN A 30 -26.37 10.76 4.39
C ASN A 30 -26.45 12.22 4.86
N GLN A 31 -26.73 13.17 3.98
CA GLN A 31 -26.94 14.57 4.33
C GLN A 31 -28.16 14.76 5.24
N LEU A 32 -29.26 14.05 4.96
CA LEU A 32 -30.48 14.13 5.78
C LEU A 32 -30.23 13.57 7.19
N ILE A 33 -29.59 12.41 7.29
CA ILE A 33 -29.22 11.79 8.58
C ILE A 33 -28.28 12.71 9.35
N TYR A 34 -27.23 13.23 8.70
CA TYR A 34 -26.33 14.18 9.34
C TYR A 34 -27.08 15.40 9.87
N LYS A 35 -27.91 16.03 9.04
CA LYS A 35 -28.69 17.22 9.45
C LYS A 35 -29.62 16.94 10.62
N LYS A 36 -30.21 15.74 10.67
CA LYS A 36 -31.13 15.34 11.72
C LYS A 36 -30.45 15.04 13.05
N TYR A 37 -29.26 14.43 13.01
CA TYR A 37 -28.61 13.87 14.20
C TYR A 37 -27.34 14.59 14.62
N LYS A 38 -26.81 15.56 13.84
CA LYS A 38 -25.56 16.27 14.14
C LYS A 38 -25.50 16.87 15.56
N ASP A 39 -26.66 17.33 16.09
CA ASP A 39 -26.73 17.94 17.41
C ASP A 39 -26.84 16.89 18.55
N GLN A 40 -27.13 15.64 18.20
CA GLN A 40 -27.25 14.51 19.17
C GLN A 40 -25.94 13.72 19.26
N ILE A 41 -25.01 13.95 18.32
CA ILE A 41 -23.70 13.25 18.29
C ILE A 41 -22.78 13.92 19.31
N ILE A 42 -22.73 13.37 20.52
CA ILE A 42 -21.76 13.77 21.53
C ILE A 42 -20.42 13.10 21.19
N ILE A 43 -19.69 13.70 20.24
CA ILE A 43 -18.31 13.30 20.01
C ILE A 43 -17.48 13.90 21.14
N ASN A 44 -16.86 13.03 21.93
CA ASN A 44 -15.87 13.50 22.90
C ASN A 44 -14.61 13.94 22.14
N LYS A 45 -14.66 15.20 21.68
CA LYS A 45 -13.58 15.83 20.89
C LYS A 45 -12.24 15.82 21.62
N GLU A 46 -12.26 15.92 22.96
CA GLU A 46 -11.02 15.85 23.76
C GLU A 46 -10.40 14.45 23.68
N LYS A 47 -11.19 13.41 23.93
CA LYS A 47 -10.71 12.02 23.84
C LYS A 47 -10.25 11.65 22.44
N LEU A 48 -10.86 12.22 21.41
CA LEU A 48 -10.46 12.01 20.03
C LEU A 48 -9.18 12.81 19.70
N ARG A 49 -9.06 14.04 20.20
CA ARG A 49 -7.84 14.85 20.14
C ARG A 49 -6.65 14.13 20.78
N ASP A 50 -6.84 13.59 21.98
CA ASP A 50 -5.81 12.82 22.68
C ASP A 50 -5.39 11.57 21.89
N LYS A 51 -6.35 10.87 21.32
CA LYS A 51 -6.06 9.72 20.46
C LYS A 51 -5.30 10.10 19.19
N LEU A 52 -5.62 11.24 18.58
CA LEU A 52 -4.96 11.72 17.36
C LEU A 52 -3.56 12.30 17.68
N SER A 53 -3.40 13.01 18.77
CA SER A 53 -2.10 13.55 19.21
C SER A 53 -1.11 12.46 19.64
N ASN A 54 -1.62 11.36 20.20
CA ASN A 54 -0.81 10.20 20.60
C ASN A 54 -0.56 9.20 19.45
N LYS A 55 -1.21 9.38 18.30
CA LYS A 55 -0.94 8.58 17.12
C LYS A 55 0.41 9.01 16.55
N LYS A 56 1.34 8.05 16.39
CA LYS A 56 2.61 8.34 15.70
C LYS A 56 2.30 8.95 14.33
N ASN A 57 2.61 10.23 14.21
CA ASN A 57 2.40 11.00 12.99
C ASN A 57 3.61 10.88 12.04
N GLU A 58 4.30 9.76 12.09
CA GLU A 58 5.43 9.48 11.21
C GLU A 58 4.92 8.75 9.98
N ILE A 59 5.27 9.25 8.81
CA ILE A 59 5.20 8.51 7.56
C ILE A 59 6.57 7.94 7.29
N ILE A 60 6.64 6.62 7.20
CA ILE A 60 7.87 5.94 6.80
C ILE A 60 7.80 5.71 5.28
N LYS A 61 8.86 6.13 4.60
CA LYS A 61 9.08 5.86 3.18
C LYS A 61 10.31 4.97 3.06
N TYR A 62 10.19 3.95 2.24
CA TYR A 62 11.27 3.04 1.91
C TYR A 62 11.69 3.24 0.45
N ASN A 63 12.97 3.46 0.22
CA ASN A 63 13.55 3.28 -1.11
C ASN A 63 13.98 1.83 -1.20
N ILE A 64 13.34 1.05 -2.07
CA ILE A 64 13.52 -0.40 -2.14
C ILE A 64 13.88 -0.87 -3.55
N SER A 65 14.57 -1.98 -3.58
CA SER A 65 14.81 -2.77 -4.79
C SER A 65 14.28 -4.18 -4.62
N GLU A 66 13.98 -4.86 -5.73
CA GLU A 66 13.44 -6.21 -5.76
C GLU A 66 14.24 -7.15 -6.66
N ILE A 67 14.25 -8.43 -6.31
CA ILE A 67 14.56 -9.54 -7.21
C ILE A 67 13.34 -10.44 -7.24
N PHE A 68 12.69 -10.54 -8.38
CA PHE A 68 11.56 -11.43 -8.61
C PHE A 68 11.96 -12.61 -9.46
N PHE A 69 11.52 -13.81 -9.10
CA PHE A 69 11.69 -15.00 -9.91
C PHE A 69 10.52 -15.97 -9.71
N SER A 70 10.20 -16.72 -10.75
CA SER A 70 9.20 -17.78 -10.72
C SER A 70 9.87 -19.16 -10.58
N ALA A 71 9.14 -20.16 -10.08
CA ALA A 71 9.59 -21.53 -10.03
C ALA A 71 8.38 -22.46 -10.23
N LYS A 72 8.56 -23.50 -11.05
CA LYS A 72 7.51 -24.48 -11.37
C LYS A 72 7.37 -25.58 -10.32
N ASN A 73 8.44 -25.85 -9.58
CA ASN A 73 8.52 -26.88 -8.56
C ASN A 73 9.57 -26.50 -7.50
N ASN A 74 9.64 -27.28 -6.42
CA ASN A 74 10.52 -27.01 -5.30
C ASN A 74 12.02 -27.11 -5.66
N ASP A 75 12.39 -28.01 -6.54
CA ASP A 75 13.81 -28.16 -6.95
C ASP A 75 14.29 -26.94 -7.74
N GLU A 76 13.46 -26.42 -8.65
CA GLU A 76 13.73 -25.18 -9.37
C GLU A 76 13.81 -23.98 -8.42
N TYR A 77 12.90 -23.92 -7.43
CA TYR A 77 12.92 -22.88 -6.39
C TYR A 77 14.24 -22.88 -5.63
N GLU A 78 14.64 -24.01 -5.08
CA GLU A 78 15.86 -24.11 -4.29
C GLU A 78 17.11 -23.78 -5.14
N ASN A 79 17.15 -24.26 -6.37
CA ASN A 79 18.26 -23.97 -7.29
C ASN A 79 18.36 -22.48 -7.60
N LYS A 80 17.26 -21.83 -8.05
CA LYS A 80 17.24 -20.39 -8.34
C LYS A 80 17.58 -19.56 -7.10
N LEU A 81 16.98 -19.88 -5.96
CA LEU A 81 17.24 -19.19 -4.70
C LEU A 81 18.71 -19.27 -4.29
N ASN A 82 19.32 -20.44 -4.39
CA ASN A 82 20.73 -20.63 -4.06
C ASN A 82 21.66 -19.85 -5.01
N VAL A 83 21.34 -19.82 -6.29
CA VAL A 83 22.08 -19.01 -7.28
C VAL A 83 21.98 -17.54 -6.94
N ILE A 84 20.76 -17.03 -6.70
CA ILE A 84 20.50 -15.63 -6.37
C ILE A 84 21.24 -15.24 -5.09
N LYS A 85 21.12 -16.03 -4.01
CA LYS A 85 21.83 -15.77 -2.74
C LYS A 85 23.34 -15.71 -2.89
N LYS A 86 23.92 -16.65 -3.62
CA LYS A 86 25.38 -16.65 -3.91
C LYS A 86 25.81 -15.40 -4.66
N ASN A 87 25.04 -14.97 -5.66
CA ASN A 87 25.37 -13.80 -6.45
C ASN A 87 25.15 -12.49 -5.68
N ILE A 88 24.14 -12.41 -4.81
CA ILE A 88 23.97 -11.26 -3.90
C ILE A 88 25.23 -11.08 -3.03
N ILE A 89 25.77 -12.16 -2.48
CA ILE A 89 26.98 -12.12 -1.65
C ILE A 89 28.21 -11.74 -2.48
N LYS A 90 28.34 -12.29 -3.69
CA LYS A 90 29.53 -12.11 -4.53
C LYS A 90 29.56 -10.79 -5.28
N ASP A 91 28.45 -10.42 -5.89
CA ASP A 91 28.37 -9.34 -6.88
C ASP A 91 27.45 -8.17 -6.42
N GLY A 92 26.76 -8.33 -5.28
CA GLY A 92 25.80 -7.39 -4.76
C GLY A 92 24.38 -7.58 -5.31
N PHE A 93 23.41 -6.97 -4.61
CA PHE A 93 21.99 -7.10 -4.93
C PHE A 93 21.65 -6.53 -6.31
N ASP A 94 22.11 -5.33 -6.61
CA ASP A 94 21.76 -4.57 -7.81
C ASP A 94 22.15 -5.30 -9.09
N LYS A 95 23.39 -5.85 -9.10
CA LYS A 95 23.89 -6.64 -10.23
C LYS A 95 23.18 -8.00 -10.34
N THR A 96 22.83 -8.59 -9.21
CA THR A 96 22.04 -9.83 -9.18
C THR A 96 20.62 -9.59 -9.70
N ALA A 97 19.98 -8.47 -9.32
CA ALA A 97 18.68 -8.08 -9.85
C ALA A 97 18.70 -7.91 -11.38
N LEU A 98 19.73 -7.22 -11.91
CA LEU A 98 19.90 -7.03 -13.35
C LEU A 98 20.01 -8.35 -14.12
N LEU A 99 20.67 -9.36 -13.53
CA LEU A 99 20.97 -10.62 -14.23
C LEU A 99 19.92 -11.71 -14.02
N TYR A 100 19.25 -11.73 -12.86
CA TYR A 100 18.43 -12.86 -12.45
C TYR A 100 16.96 -12.50 -12.14
N SER A 101 16.62 -11.21 -12.02
CA SER A 101 15.22 -10.83 -11.81
C SER A 101 14.43 -10.98 -13.11
N GLU A 102 13.28 -11.64 -13.01
CA GLU A 102 12.32 -11.82 -14.11
C GLU A 102 11.32 -10.63 -14.20
N SER A 103 11.43 -9.65 -13.31
CA SER A 103 10.62 -8.43 -13.30
C SER A 103 11.11 -7.41 -14.32
N ASP A 104 10.22 -6.53 -14.80
CA ASP A 104 10.58 -5.40 -15.66
C ASP A 104 11.54 -4.42 -14.99
N THR A 105 11.55 -4.35 -13.66
CA THR A 105 12.47 -3.54 -12.87
C THR A 105 13.93 -4.02 -12.96
N SER A 106 14.17 -5.25 -13.43
CA SER A 106 15.52 -5.80 -13.62
C SER A 106 16.42 -4.89 -14.43
N LYS A 107 15.87 -4.23 -15.47
CA LYS A 107 16.58 -3.27 -16.33
C LYS A 107 17.15 -2.07 -15.57
N ASN A 108 16.55 -1.77 -14.41
CA ASN A 108 16.98 -0.71 -13.49
C ASN A 108 17.49 -1.31 -12.17
N SER A 109 18.21 -2.45 -12.25
CA SER A 109 18.78 -3.12 -11.08
C SER A 109 17.76 -3.47 -9.98
N GLY A 110 16.51 -3.72 -10.38
CA GLY A 110 15.41 -4.04 -9.50
C GLY A 110 14.81 -2.84 -8.72
N SER A 111 15.21 -1.61 -9.03
CA SER A 111 14.77 -0.43 -8.29
C SER A 111 13.26 -0.17 -8.45
N LEU A 112 12.54 -0.09 -7.33
CA LEU A 112 11.15 0.33 -7.23
C LEU A 112 11.02 1.80 -6.81
N GLY A 113 12.12 2.44 -6.37
CA GLY A 113 12.14 3.80 -5.87
C GLY A 113 11.50 3.94 -4.49
N TRP A 114 11.00 5.14 -4.19
CA TRP A 114 10.40 5.48 -2.92
C TRP A 114 8.93 5.05 -2.83
N ILE A 115 8.60 4.26 -1.82
CA ILE A 115 7.25 3.75 -1.55
C ILE A 115 6.89 4.08 -0.10
N ASN A 116 5.70 4.65 0.11
CA ASN A 116 5.19 4.86 1.47
C ASN A 116 4.81 3.51 2.12
N GLU A 117 5.03 3.38 3.44
CA GLU A 117 4.66 2.18 4.18
C GLU A 117 3.18 1.79 4.03
N ASN A 118 2.28 2.77 3.92
CA ASN A 118 0.85 2.54 3.77
C ASN A 118 0.42 2.06 2.37
N GLN A 119 1.31 2.12 1.38
CA GLN A 119 1.11 1.58 0.03
C GLN A 119 1.58 0.11 -0.07
N LEU A 120 2.34 -0.35 0.91
CA LEU A 120 2.83 -1.72 0.98
C LEU A 120 1.74 -2.67 1.51
N SER A 121 1.74 -3.90 1.01
CA SER A 121 0.93 -4.96 1.61
C SER A 121 1.37 -5.20 3.07
N LYS A 122 0.46 -5.73 3.89
CA LYS A 122 0.79 -6.09 5.29
C LYS A 122 1.98 -7.05 5.39
N GLN A 123 2.12 -7.95 4.42
CA GLN A 123 3.21 -8.91 4.35
C GLN A 123 4.55 -8.22 4.09
N PHE A 124 4.61 -7.34 3.10
CA PHE A 124 5.84 -6.59 2.80
C PHE A 124 6.23 -5.65 3.92
N ASN A 125 5.26 -4.95 4.48
CA ASN A 125 5.51 -4.02 5.59
C ASN A 125 6.12 -4.75 6.80
N LYS A 126 5.57 -5.92 7.16
CA LYS A 126 6.10 -6.76 8.24
C LYS A 126 7.56 -7.18 8.02
N GLU A 127 7.92 -7.56 6.80
CA GLU A 127 9.29 -7.97 6.47
C GLU A 127 10.24 -6.77 6.47
N LEU A 128 9.83 -5.63 5.84
CA LEU A 128 10.67 -4.43 5.77
C LEU A 128 10.92 -3.79 7.14
N MET A 129 9.94 -3.83 8.05
CA MET A 129 10.12 -3.32 9.43
C MET A 129 11.20 -4.03 10.24
N LEU A 130 11.60 -5.25 9.83
CA LEU A 130 12.63 -6.06 10.50
C LEU A 130 14.03 -5.85 9.92
N LEU A 131 14.15 -5.08 8.84
CA LEU A 131 15.39 -4.88 8.11
C LEU A 131 15.99 -3.51 8.37
N GLU A 132 17.31 -3.45 8.36
CA GLU A 132 18.07 -2.22 8.32
C GLU A 132 18.40 -1.81 6.88
N VAL A 133 18.86 -0.56 6.69
CA VAL A 133 19.32 -0.07 5.39
C VAL A 133 20.47 -0.93 4.88
N GLY A 134 20.36 -1.41 3.65
CA GLY A 134 21.31 -2.30 3.00
C GLY A 134 20.99 -3.80 3.16
N GLU A 135 20.09 -4.17 4.05
CA GLU A 135 19.70 -5.58 4.26
C GLU A 135 18.68 -6.07 3.25
N ASN A 136 18.68 -7.39 3.06
CA ASN A 136 17.77 -8.09 2.17
C ASN A 136 16.74 -8.88 2.97
N SER A 137 15.50 -8.90 2.51
CA SER A 137 14.45 -9.73 3.08
C SER A 137 14.71 -11.22 2.89
N LYS A 138 14.01 -12.04 3.67
CA LYS A 138 13.80 -13.44 3.29
C LYS A 138 12.99 -13.50 1.99
N PRO A 139 13.04 -14.64 1.26
CA PRO A 139 12.16 -14.87 0.13
C PRO A 139 10.69 -14.77 0.55
N ILE A 140 9.92 -13.97 -0.16
CA ILE A 140 8.50 -13.72 0.10
C ILE A 140 7.70 -14.35 -1.04
N ASN A 141 6.79 -15.25 -0.73
CA ASN A 141 5.89 -15.84 -1.73
C ASN A 141 4.79 -14.83 -2.09
N ILE A 142 4.61 -14.59 -3.37
CA ILE A 142 3.55 -13.75 -3.93
C ILE A 142 2.83 -14.50 -5.06
N PRO A 143 1.63 -14.08 -5.47
CA PRO A 143 1.02 -14.63 -6.68
C PRO A 143 1.96 -14.51 -7.88
N GLY A 144 2.26 -15.63 -8.52
CA GLY A 144 3.12 -15.70 -9.69
C GLY A 144 4.60 -15.99 -9.42
N GLY A 145 5.08 -15.95 -8.16
CA GLY A 145 6.48 -16.25 -7.88
C GLY A 145 6.97 -15.87 -6.50
N ILE A 146 8.22 -15.55 -6.43
CA ILE A 146 8.95 -15.23 -5.21
C ILE A 146 9.66 -13.89 -5.39
N ILE A 147 9.64 -13.06 -4.36
CA ILE A 147 10.32 -11.78 -4.33
C ILE A 147 11.30 -11.70 -3.15
N ILE A 148 12.46 -11.11 -3.39
CA ILE A 148 13.40 -10.71 -2.35
C ILE A 148 13.52 -9.19 -2.45
N LEU A 149 13.33 -8.50 -1.33
CA LEU A 149 13.41 -7.04 -1.24
C LEU A 149 14.72 -6.62 -0.58
N LYS A 150 15.23 -5.46 -0.97
CA LYS A 150 16.36 -4.80 -0.31
C LYS A 150 15.95 -3.38 0.05
N ILE A 151 16.28 -2.94 1.27
CA ILE A 151 16.14 -1.53 1.65
C ILE A 151 17.39 -0.78 1.22
N ASN A 152 17.22 0.19 0.32
CA ASN A 152 18.30 1.09 -0.07
C ASN A 152 18.41 2.28 0.89
N GLU A 153 17.25 2.86 1.26
CA GLU A 153 17.15 3.99 2.18
C GLU A 153 15.82 3.97 2.93
N ILE A 154 15.79 4.60 4.10
CA ILE A 154 14.58 4.82 4.89
C ILE A 154 14.46 6.31 5.19
N GLN A 155 13.33 6.90 4.89
CA GLN A 155 13.00 8.27 5.23
C GLN A 155 11.80 8.29 6.19
N LYS A 156 11.93 9.06 7.28
CA LYS A 156 10.84 9.30 8.24
C LYS A 156 10.46 10.76 8.17
N GLU A 157 9.22 11.01 7.85
CA GLU A 157 8.65 12.36 7.81
C GLU A 157 7.56 12.48 8.88
N LEU A 158 7.56 13.59 9.62
CA LEU A 158 6.45 13.91 10.50
C LEU A 158 5.28 14.43 9.65
N LYS A 159 4.15 13.77 9.71
CA LYS A 159 2.93 14.28 9.11
C LYS A 159 2.30 15.29 10.05
N GLU A 160 2.21 16.54 9.65
CA GLU A 160 1.33 17.50 10.34
C GLU A 160 -0.13 17.03 10.15
N ILE A 161 -0.76 16.57 11.23
CA ILE A 161 -2.18 16.25 11.19
C ILE A 161 -2.94 17.52 11.49
N ASN A 162 -3.75 17.96 10.54
CA ASN A 162 -4.79 18.93 10.82
C ASN A 162 -5.89 18.23 11.64
N ILE A 163 -5.77 18.37 12.97
CA ILE A 163 -6.66 17.69 13.92
C ILE A 163 -8.12 18.05 13.65
N ASP A 164 -8.41 19.29 13.27
CA ASP A 164 -9.78 19.74 13.03
C ASP A 164 -10.35 19.11 11.74
N GLU A 165 -9.55 18.90 10.73
CA GLU A 165 -9.95 18.18 9.51
C GLU A 165 -10.22 16.70 9.78
N GLU A 166 -9.37 16.04 10.56
CA GLU A 166 -9.58 14.64 10.95
C GLU A 166 -10.77 14.47 11.90
N LEU A 167 -11.01 15.41 12.81
CA LEU A 167 -12.20 15.44 13.65
C LEU A 167 -13.48 15.56 12.81
N ASN A 168 -13.47 16.36 11.76
CA ASN A 168 -14.60 16.50 10.85
C ASN A 168 -14.86 15.20 10.08
N LYS A 169 -13.82 14.53 9.56
CA LYS A 169 -13.95 13.23 8.87
C LYS A 169 -14.54 12.16 9.77
N VAL A 170 -14.07 12.05 11.01
CA VAL A 170 -14.60 11.07 11.98
C VAL A 170 -16.05 11.40 12.37
N SER A 171 -16.38 12.68 12.54
CA SER A 171 -17.75 13.12 12.81
C SER A 171 -18.71 12.67 11.71
N ILE A 172 -18.33 12.84 10.45
CA ILE A 172 -19.13 12.41 9.30
C ILE A 172 -19.27 10.88 9.28
N TYR A 173 -18.19 10.15 9.54
CA TYR A 173 -18.19 8.69 9.51
C TYR A 173 -19.06 8.06 10.62
N GLU A 174 -19.01 8.59 11.84
CA GLU A 174 -19.84 8.10 12.95
C GLU A 174 -21.32 8.49 12.79
N THR A 175 -21.62 9.55 12.03
CA THR A 175 -23.00 9.93 11.70
C THR A 175 -23.63 9.00 10.67
N ASN A 176 -22.81 8.35 9.86
CA ASN A 176 -23.25 7.44 8.77
C ASN A 176 -23.33 5.97 9.20
N ARG A 177 -23.11 5.68 10.47
CA ARG A 177 -23.11 4.32 11.03
C ARG A 177 -24.34 4.12 11.92
#